data_aa8b98ddd48c6799d0f1c633542e1898
#
_entry.id   aa8b98ddd48c6799d0f1c633542e1898
#
_cell.length_a   1.000
_cell.length_b   1.000
_cell.length_c   1.000
_cell.angle_alpha   90.00
_cell.angle_beta   90.00
_cell.angle_gamma   90.00
#
_symmetry.space_group_name_H-M   'P 1'
#
loop_
_entity.id
_entity.type
_entity.pdbx_description
1 polymer ?
#
loop_
_entity_poly.entity_id
_entity_poly.type
_entity_poly.pdbx_seq_one_letter_code
_entity_poly.pdbx_strand_id
1 'polypeptide(L)'
;MRAYLDLCQRIVEQGAWVENSRTGKRCLTVINADLEYNVAANEFPMITTRKSFFKSAIAEFIGYIRGYDNAADFRKLGTKTWDANANLNDAWLNNTHRKGEDDMGRVYGVQGRAWAKPDGGKIDQLQKIVDNLSQGIDDRAEIMTFYNPGEFHMGCLRPCM
;
A
#
# COMPACT_ATOMS: atom_id res chain seq x y z
N MET A 1 3.71 20.92 -0.63
CA MET A 1 5.19 20.95 -0.63
C MET A 1 5.75 21.51 0.68
N ARG A 2 5.26 22.63 1.18
CA ARG A 2 5.81 23.27 2.41
C ARG A 2 5.73 22.32 3.61
N ALA A 3 4.56 21.73 3.87
CA ALA A 3 4.37 20.77 4.97
C ALA A 3 5.37 19.61 4.96
N TYR A 4 5.71 19.08 3.78
CA TYR A 4 6.74 18.05 3.65
C TYR A 4 8.14 18.55 4.06
N LEU A 5 8.52 19.76 3.64
CA LEU A 5 9.81 20.35 4.00
C LEU A 5 9.88 20.66 5.50
N ASP A 6 8.80 21.17 6.07
CA ASP A 6 8.70 21.46 7.51
C ASP A 6 8.79 20.15 8.33
N LEU A 7 8.21 19.06 7.85
CA LEU A 7 8.38 17.74 8.45
C LEU A 7 9.83 17.24 8.35
N CYS A 8 10.49 17.41 7.19
CA CYS A 8 11.91 17.07 7.05
C CYS A 8 12.79 17.87 8.04
N GLN A 9 12.52 19.14 8.20
CA GLN A 9 13.22 20.01 9.17
C GLN A 9 13.01 19.51 10.60
N ARG A 10 11.75 19.22 10.97
CA ARG A 10 11.41 18.64 12.28
C ARG A 10 12.14 17.31 12.53
N ILE A 11 12.25 16.44 11.54
CA ILE A 11 12.99 15.18 11.67
C ILE A 11 14.47 15.44 11.96
N VAL A 12 15.08 16.41 11.27
CA VAL A 12 16.51 16.75 11.47
C VAL A 12 16.75 17.34 12.86
N GLU A 13 15.85 18.19 13.35
CA GLU A 13 16.02 18.93 14.62
C GLU A 13 15.60 18.11 15.85
N GLN A 14 14.59 17.27 15.75
CA GLN A 14 13.93 16.63 16.89
C GLN A 14 13.93 15.09 16.82
N GLY A 15 14.39 14.51 15.71
CA GLY A 15 14.35 13.07 15.51
C GLY A 15 15.30 12.31 16.41
N ALA A 16 14.88 11.13 16.84
CA ALA A 16 15.72 10.16 17.52
C ALA A 16 16.26 9.12 16.52
N TRP A 17 17.50 8.68 16.71
CA TRP A 17 18.08 7.62 15.92
C TRP A 17 17.48 6.25 16.29
N VAL A 18 16.86 5.59 15.31
CA VAL A 18 16.26 4.26 15.45
C VAL A 18 16.93 3.29 14.49
N GLU A 19 17.34 2.14 14.98
CA GLU A 19 17.84 1.06 14.14
C GLU A 19 16.70 0.23 13.56
N ASN A 20 16.76 0.01 12.25
CA ASN A 20 15.82 -0.87 11.56
C ASN A 20 16.49 -2.21 11.31
N SER A 21 16.21 -3.20 12.15
CA SER A 21 16.82 -4.55 12.08
C SER A 21 16.58 -5.24 10.74
N ARG A 22 15.44 -4.98 10.08
CA ARG A 22 15.11 -5.58 8.78
C ARG A 22 15.99 -5.08 7.65
N THR A 23 16.41 -3.81 7.69
CA THR A 23 17.20 -3.18 6.62
C THR A 23 18.67 -3.00 7.00
N GLY A 24 19.02 -3.21 8.27
CA GLY A 24 20.36 -2.94 8.82
C GLY A 24 20.75 -1.47 8.81
N LYS A 25 19.77 -0.54 8.72
CA LYS A 25 20.02 0.90 8.62
C LYS A 25 19.50 1.64 9.83
N ARG A 26 20.22 2.69 10.22
CA ARG A 26 19.73 3.69 11.18
C ARG A 26 18.95 4.77 10.45
N CYS A 27 17.82 5.16 11.02
CA CYS A 27 16.98 6.24 10.50
C CYS A 27 16.72 7.25 11.61
N LEU A 28 16.77 8.53 11.26
CA LEU A 28 16.30 9.60 12.13
C LEU A 28 14.77 9.62 12.07
N THR A 29 14.12 9.54 13.22
CA THR A 29 12.68 9.23 13.30
C THR A 29 11.97 10.18 14.26
N VAL A 30 10.82 10.69 13.87
CA VAL A 30 9.83 11.35 14.73
C VAL A 30 8.54 10.55 14.74
N ILE A 31 7.76 10.71 15.82
CA ILE A 31 6.45 10.08 15.98
C ILE A 31 5.36 11.13 15.73
N ASN A 32 4.18 10.70 15.31
CA ASN A 32 3.02 11.55 15.05
C ASN A 32 3.33 12.67 14.05
N ALA A 33 3.61 12.27 12.82
CA ALA A 33 3.83 13.17 11.71
C ALA A 33 2.66 13.09 10.73
N ASP A 34 1.88 14.17 10.65
CA ASP A 34 0.74 14.28 9.76
C ASP A 34 1.07 15.21 8.58
N LEU A 35 0.57 14.86 7.40
CA LEU A 35 0.62 15.69 6.21
C LEU A 35 -0.81 15.86 5.69
N GLU A 36 -1.28 17.09 5.66
CA GLU A 36 -2.61 17.44 5.17
C GLU A 36 -2.52 18.11 3.79
N TYR A 37 -3.42 17.72 2.89
CA TYR A 37 -3.50 18.26 1.54
C TYR A 37 -4.94 18.60 1.19
N ASN A 38 -5.19 19.85 0.81
CA ASN A 38 -6.51 20.27 0.34
C ASN A 38 -6.68 19.94 -1.15
N VAL A 39 -7.18 18.74 -1.43
CA VAL A 39 -7.39 18.26 -2.80
C VAL A 39 -8.38 19.12 -3.56
N ALA A 40 -9.41 19.70 -2.89
CA ALA A 40 -10.37 20.61 -3.50
C ALA A 40 -9.71 21.92 -3.98
N ALA A 41 -8.59 22.32 -3.36
CA ALA A 41 -7.76 23.44 -3.81
C ALA A 41 -6.65 23.02 -4.80
N ASN A 42 -6.74 21.83 -5.39
CA ASN A 42 -5.73 21.25 -6.28
C ASN A 42 -4.37 21.01 -5.63
N GLU A 43 -4.31 20.85 -4.32
CA GLU A 43 -3.08 20.42 -3.65
C GLU A 43 -2.87 18.92 -3.87
N PHE A 44 -1.92 18.59 -4.72
CA PHE A 44 -1.55 17.20 -4.97
C PHE A 44 -0.34 16.79 -4.13
N PRO A 45 -0.38 15.64 -3.41
CA PRO A 45 0.69 15.20 -2.52
C PRO A 45 1.92 14.68 -3.28
N MET A 46 2.56 15.55 -4.06
CA MET A 46 3.72 15.20 -4.85
C MET A 46 4.94 16.02 -4.44
N ILE A 47 6.04 15.31 -4.18
CA ILE A 47 7.34 15.93 -3.89
C ILE A 47 7.95 16.45 -5.19
N THR A 48 8.32 17.75 -5.23
CA THR A 48 8.96 18.39 -6.39
C THR A 48 10.42 18.75 -6.14
N THR A 49 10.95 18.50 -4.94
CA THR A 49 12.37 18.69 -4.61
C THR A 49 13.29 17.66 -5.26
N ARG A 50 12.71 16.59 -5.80
CA ARG A 50 13.40 15.57 -6.60
C ARG A 50 12.45 15.03 -7.66
N LYS A 51 12.99 14.30 -8.66
CA LYS A 51 12.17 13.61 -9.63
C LYS A 51 11.32 12.55 -8.94
N SER A 52 10.00 12.68 -9.03
CA SER A 52 9.03 11.70 -8.52
C SER A 52 8.51 10.82 -9.65
N PHE A 53 8.45 9.52 -9.39
CA PHE A 53 7.96 8.53 -10.37
C PHE A 53 6.44 8.34 -10.25
N PHE A 54 5.69 9.44 -10.26
CA PHE A 54 4.24 9.45 -10.01
C PHE A 54 3.44 8.54 -10.94
N LYS A 55 3.87 8.37 -12.19
CA LYS A 55 3.21 7.45 -13.14
C LYS A 55 3.24 6.01 -12.65
N SER A 56 4.37 5.58 -12.06
CA SER A 56 4.50 4.25 -11.47
C SER A 56 3.58 4.09 -10.25
N ALA A 57 3.48 5.11 -9.40
CA ALA A 57 2.58 5.10 -8.25
C ALA A 57 1.10 5.03 -8.66
N ILE A 58 0.69 5.80 -9.68
CA ILE A 58 -0.67 5.75 -10.23
C ILE A 58 -0.96 4.36 -10.83
N ALA A 59 -0.03 3.80 -11.61
CA ALA A 59 -0.17 2.46 -12.18
C ALA A 59 -0.33 1.39 -11.09
N GLU A 60 0.45 1.49 -10.02
CA GLU A 60 0.34 0.60 -8.86
C GLU A 60 -1.02 0.73 -8.17
N PHE A 61 -1.48 1.94 -7.92
CA PHE A 61 -2.80 2.19 -7.33
C PHE A 61 -3.96 1.63 -8.20
N ILE A 62 -3.88 1.81 -9.53
CA ILE A 62 -4.84 1.20 -10.47
C ILE A 62 -4.84 -0.32 -10.35
N GLY A 63 -3.67 -0.96 -10.20
CA GLY A 63 -3.56 -2.39 -9.97
C GLY A 63 -4.28 -2.84 -8.69
N TYR A 64 -4.18 -2.07 -7.61
CA TYR A 64 -4.91 -2.36 -6.36
C TYR A 64 -6.43 -2.25 -6.53
N ILE A 65 -6.90 -1.20 -7.20
CA ILE A 65 -8.34 -1.03 -7.52
C ILE A 65 -8.85 -2.20 -8.36
N ARG A 66 -8.04 -2.73 -9.27
CA ARG A 66 -8.38 -3.90 -10.10
C ARG A 66 -8.25 -5.23 -9.38
N GLY A 67 -7.75 -5.25 -8.16
CA GLY A 67 -7.57 -6.47 -7.37
C GLY A 67 -6.42 -7.37 -7.87
N TYR A 68 -5.42 -6.81 -8.55
CA TYR A 68 -4.31 -7.58 -9.09
C TYR A 68 -3.46 -8.20 -7.99
N ASP A 69 -3.07 -9.46 -8.20
CA ASP A 69 -2.20 -10.26 -7.35
C ASP A 69 -0.98 -10.84 -8.10
N ASN A 70 -0.73 -10.35 -9.31
CA ASN A 70 0.34 -10.82 -10.18
C ASN A 70 1.22 -9.66 -10.69
N ALA A 71 2.53 -9.74 -10.48
CA ALA A 71 3.48 -8.70 -10.85
C ALA A 71 3.52 -8.43 -12.37
N ALA A 72 3.23 -9.43 -13.22
CA ALA A 72 3.15 -9.22 -14.66
C ALA A 72 2.01 -8.26 -15.05
N ASP A 73 0.91 -8.25 -14.32
CA ASP A 73 -0.19 -7.33 -14.60
C ASP A 73 0.18 -5.89 -14.22
N PHE A 74 0.95 -5.70 -13.16
CA PHE A 74 1.52 -4.39 -12.82
C PHE A 74 2.53 -3.91 -13.87
N ARG A 75 3.35 -4.81 -14.46
CA ARG A 75 4.24 -4.46 -15.59
C ARG A 75 3.46 -3.98 -16.80
N LYS A 76 2.31 -4.58 -17.12
CA LYS A 76 1.41 -4.13 -18.20
C LYS A 76 0.86 -2.72 -17.95
N LEU A 77 0.69 -2.32 -16.69
CA LEU A 77 0.33 -0.96 -16.30
C LEU A 77 1.50 0.03 -16.32
N GLY A 78 2.73 -0.45 -16.54
CA GLY A 78 3.94 0.39 -16.62
C GLY A 78 4.70 0.54 -15.30
N THR A 79 4.48 -0.34 -14.33
CA THR A 79 5.25 -0.36 -13.07
C THR A 79 5.90 -1.71 -12.81
N LYS A 80 7.11 -1.69 -12.24
CA LYS A 80 7.87 -2.86 -11.81
C LYS A 80 8.00 -2.95 -10.28
N THR A 81 7.19 -2.20 -9.54
CA THR A 81 7.29 -2.07 -8.08
C THR A 81 7.25 -3.43 -7.38
N TRP A 82 6.51 -4.39 -7.94
CA TRP A 82 6.27 -5.69 -7.33
C TRP A 82 7.25 -6.80 -7.75
N ASP A 83 8.07 -6.58 -8.78
CA ASP A 83 8.94 -7.63 -9.35
C ASP A 83 9.87 -8.26 -8.30
N ALA A 84 10.51 -7.43 -7.48
CA ALA A 84 11.43 -7.93 -6.46
C ALA A 84 10.70 -8.68 -5.33
N ASN A 85 9.54 -8.19 -4.89
CA ASN A 85 8.76 -8.85 -3.85
C ASN A 85 8.19 -10.20 -4.31
N ALA A 86 7.73 -10.29 -5.55
CA ALA A 86 7.14 -11.50 -6.11
C ALA A 86 8.20 -12.55 -6.50
N ASN A 87 9.39 -12.13 -6.96
CA ASN A 87 10.34 -13.03 -7.62
C ASN A 87 11.74 -13.07 -7.01
N LEU A 88 12.07 -12.19 -6.04
CA LEU A 88 13.41 -12.13 -5.43
C LEU A 88 13.37 -12.20 -3.90
N ASN A 89 12.19 -12.35 -3.30
CA ASN A 89 12.02 -12.47 -1.85
C ASN A 89 12.13 -13.96 -1.46
N ASP A 90 13.25 -14.39 -0.92
CA ASP A 90 13.49 -15.80 -0.55
C ASP A 90 12.39 -16.38 0.34
N ALA A 91 11.90 -15.60 1.31
CA ALA A 91 10.83 -16.06 2.19
C ALA A 91 9.52 -16.34 1.41
N TRP A 92 9.25 -15.58 0.37
CA TRP A 92 8.10 -15.79 -0.50
C TRP A 92 8.34 -16.89 -1.52
N LEU A 93 9.53 -16.97 -2.10
CA LEU A 93 9.88 -18.03 -3.06
C LEU A 93 9.74 -19.43 -2.46
N ASN A 94 10.00 -19.58 -1.15
CA ASN A 94 9.86 -20.84 -0.42
C ASN A 94 8.53 -20.99 0.31
N ASN A 95 7.56 -20.09 0.08
CA ASN A 95 6.28 -20.09 0.77
C ASN A 95 5.28 -21.06 0.12
N THR A 96 4.61 -21.90 0.94
CA THR A 96 3.63 -22.89 0.48
C THR A 96 2.37 -22.28 -0.15
N HIS A 97 2.08 -21.01 0.11
CA HIS A 97 0.95 -20.29 -0.49
C HIS A 97 1.28 -19.68 -1.86
N ARG A 98 2.55 -19.65 -2.25
CA ARG A 98 2.98 -19.15 -3.54
C ARG A 98 2.57 -20.09 -4.66
N LYS A 99 1.94 -19.54 -5.71
CA LYS A 99 1.39 -20.30 -6.84
C LYS A 99 2.33 -20.40 -8.03
N GLY A 100 3.40 -19.59 -8.09
CA GLY A 100 4.35 -19.60 -9.19
C GLY A 100 5.05 -18.27 -9.45
N GLU A 101 5.57 -18.10 -10.64
CA GLU A 101 6.20 -16.87 -11.09
C GLU A 101 5.23 -15.69 -11.03
N ASP A 102 5.73 -14.53 -10.66
CA ASP A 102 4.96 -13.28 -10.54
C ASP A 102 3.82 -13.27 -9.51
N ASP A 103 3.58 -14.38 -8.80
CA ASP A 103 2.54 -14.42 -7.77
C ASP A 103 2.91 -13.53 -6.59
N MET A 104 2.01 -12.64 -6.25
CA MET A 104 2.13 -11.73 -5.12
C MET A 104 1.36 -12.22 -3.88
N GLY A 105 0.46 -13.16 -4.08
CA GLY A 105 -0.43 -13.66 -3.03
C GLY A 105 -1.45 -12.61 -2.56
N ARG A 106 -1.85 -12.70 -1.30
CA ARG A 106 -2.92 -11.87 -0.73
C ARG A 106 -2.40 -10.52 -0.21
N VAL A 107 -2.01 -9.65 -1.15
CA VAL A 107 -1.55 -8.29 -0.88
C VAL A 107 -2.65 -7.26 -1.15
N TYR A 108 -2.34 -5.98 -1.19
CA TYR A 108 -3.27 -4.84 -1.26
C TYR A 108 -4.50 -5.04 -2.16
N GLY A 109 -4.32 -5.39 -3.43
CA GLY A 109 -5.42 -5.55 -4.38
C GLY A 109 -6.40 -6.64 -3.92
N VAL A 110 -5.88 -7.78 -3.50
CA VAL A 110 -6.70 -8.90 -3.01
C VAL A 110 -7.39 -8.55 -1.69
N GLN A 111 -6.68 -7.90 -0.75
CA GLN A 111 -7.29 -7.49 0.51
C GLN A 111 -8.43 -6.48 0.29
N GLY A 112 -8.26 -5.53 -0.60
CA GLY A 112 -9.28 -4.53 -0.90
C GLY A 112 -10.50 -5.06 -1.66
N ARG A 113 -10.28 -6.04 -2.57
CA ARG A 113 -11.30 -6.50 -3.51
C ARG A 113 -11.84 -7.91 -3.22
N ALA A 114 -11.17 -8.68 -2.37
CA ALA A 114 -11.54 -10.06 -2.06
C ALA A 114 -11.12 -10.44 -0.63
N TRP A 115 -11.48 -9.60 0.36
CA TRP A 115 -11.24 -9.87 1.77
C TRP A 115 -11.91 -11.18 2.19
N ALA A 116 -11.17 -12.07 2.83
CA ALA A 116 -11.69 -13.35 3.27
C ALA A 116 -12.64 -13.19 4.46
N LYS A 117 -13.80 -13.85 4.40
CA LYS A 117 -14.76 -13.97 5.50
C LYS A 117 -14.60 -15.30 6.25
N PRO A 118 -14.98 -15.34 7.54
CA PRO A 118 -14.93 -16.57 8.33
C PRO A 118 -15.76 -17.73 7.75
N ASP A 119 -16.81 -17.41 7.00
CA ASP A 119 -17.70 -18.39 6.33
C ASP A 119 -17.14 -18.95 5.00
N GLY A 120 -15.88 -18.58 4.65
CA GLY A 120 -15.24 -18.94 3.40
C GLY A 120 -15.61 -18.05 2.21
N GLY A 121 -16.54 -17.09 2.39
CA GLY A 121 -16.89 -16.11 1.39
C GLY A 121 -15.85 -14.98 1.27
N LYS A 122 -16.16 -13.99 0.43
CA LYS A 122 -15.30 -12.81 0.23
C LYS A 122 -16.11 -11.53 0.32
N ILE A 123 -15.47 -10.43 0.71
CA ILE A 123 -16.01 -9.08 0.65
C ILE A 123 -15.16 -8.27 -0.32
N ASP A 124 -15.80 -7.63 -1.29
CA ASP A 124 -15.22 -6.56 -2.07
C ASP A 124 -15.45 -5.25 -1.30
N GLN A 125 -14.44 -4.82 -0.54
CA GLN A 125 -14.56 -3.65 0.33
C GLN A 125 -14.78 -2.38 -0.49
N LEU A 126 -14.08 -2.22 -1.61
CA LEU A 126 -14.21 -1.04 -2.47
C LEU A 126 -15.62 -0.97 -3.09
N GLN A 127 -16.13 -2.09 -3.62
CA GLN A 127 -17.45 -2.13 -4.21
C GLN A 127 -18.54 -1.80 -3.17
N LYS A 128 -18.43 -2.37 -1.96
CA LYS A 128 -19.34 -2.06 -0.85
C LYS A 128 -19.41 -0.55 -0.57
N ILE A 129 -18.24 0.11 -0.47
CA ILE A 129 -18.17 1.55 -0.21
C ILE A 129 -18.82 2.34 -1.36
N VAL A 130 -18.49 2.00 -2.61
CA VAL A 130 -19.08 2.66 -3.79
C VAL A 130 -20.61 2.50 -3.82
N ASP A 131 -21.10 1.30 -3.53
CA ASP A 131 -22.55 1.02 -3.53
C ASP A 131 -23.27 1.80 -2.43
N ASN A 132 -22.71 1.87 -1.22
CA ASN A 132 -23.28 2.62 -0.11
C ASN A 132 -23.28 4.12 -0.38
N LEU A 133 -22.16 4.70 -0.81
CA LEU A 133 -22.07 6.11 -1.14
C LEU A 133 -23.02 6.50 -2.29
N SER A 134 -23.21 5.62 -3.27
CA SER A 134 -24.17 5.84 -4.37
C SER A 134 -25.63 5.89 -3.89
N GLN A 135 -25.93 5.31 -2.74
CA GLN A 135 -27.23 5.34 -2.07
C GLN A 135 -27.34 6.47 -1.01
N GLY A 136 -26.30 7.30 -0.89
CA GLY A 136 -26.24 8.38 0.08
C GLY A 136 -25.94 7.90 1.51
N ILE A 137 -25.45 6.67 1.67
CA ILE A 137 -25.00 6.13 2.95
C ILE A 137 -23.53 6.53 3.13
N ASP A 138 -23.27 7.37 4.13
CA ASP A 138 -21.95 7.84 4.52
C ASP A 138 -21.82 7.72 6.04
N ASP A 139 -21.26 6.63 6.51
CA ASP A 139 -21.12 6.35 7.93
C ASP A 139 -19.73 5.76 8.26
N ARG A 140 -19.49 5.53 9.54
CA ARG A 140 -18.22 4.98 10.06
C ARG A 140 -17.89 3.56 9.59
N ALA A 141 -18.80 2.86 8.91
CA ALA A 141 -18.57 1.52 8.37
C ALA A 141 -17.94 1.57 6.96
N GLU A 142 -17.79 2.76 6.38
CA GLU A 142 -17.18 2.96 5.06
C GLU A 142 -15.65 3.04 5.16
N ILE A 143 -15.07 1.93 5.64
CA ILE A 143 -13.63 1.76 5.80
C ILE A 143 -13.15 0.66 4.86
N MET A 144 -12.05 0.92 4.16
CA MET A 144 -11.29 -0.09 3.44
C MET A 144 -9.94 -0.30 4.13
N THR A 145 -9.63 -1.54 4.51
CA THR A 145 -8.35 -1.90 5.11
C THR A 145 -7.63 -2.97 4.29
N PHE A 146 -6.31 -2.86 4.23
CA PHE A 146 -5.45 -3.88 3.62
C PHE A 146 -4.70 -4.71 4.66
N TYR A 147 -4.74 -4.27 5.93
CA TYR A 147 -3.97 -4.88 7.01
C TYR A 147 -4.74 -6.05 7.62
N ASN A 148 -4.39 -7.27 7.21
CA ASN A 148 -4.98 -8.52 7.68
C ASN A 148 -3.93 -9.38 8.39
N PRO A 149 -3.81 -9.29 9.73
CA PRO A 149 -2.80 -10.06 10.46
C PRO A 149 -2.91 -11.58 10.26
N GLY A 150 -4.12 -12.08 10.07
CA GLY A 150 -4.37 -13.51 9.86
C GLY A 150 -3.82 -14.05 8.52
N GLU A 151 -3.53 -13.16 7.57
CA GLU A 151 -3.09 -13.55 6.23
C GLU A 151 -1.70 -13.02 5.83
N PHE A 152 -0.91 -12.50 6.78
CA PHE A 152 0.43 -11.96 6.48
C PHE A 152 1.38 -12.98 5.84
N HIS A 153 1.19 -14.25 6.13
CA HIS A 153 1.99 -15.33 5.56
C HIS A 153 1.53 -15.75 4.16
N MET A 154 0.42 -15.21 3.67
CA MET A 154 -0.20 -15.57 2.38
C MET A 154 0.13 -14.57 1.26
N GLY A 155 1.08 -13.67 1.47
CA GLY A 155 1.50 -12.67 0.50
C GLY A 155 2.99 -12.39 0.55
N CYS A 156 3.54 -11.90 -0.55
CA CYS A 156 4.97 -11.57 -0.69
C CYS A 156 5.41 -10.36 0.14
N LEU A 157 4.47 -9.55 0.63
CA LEU A 157 4.70 -8.39 1.46
C LEU A 157 3.54 -8.20 2.43
N ARG A 158 3.83 -7.78 3.66
CA ARG A 158 2.79 -7.34 4.61
C ARG A 158 2.27 -5.96 4.17
N PRO A 159 0.97 -5.80 3.95
CA PRO A 159 0.40 -4.49 3.65
C PRO A 159 0.63 -3.49 4.80
N CYS A 160 0.76 -2.21 4.46
CA CYS A 160 0.78 -1.12 5.43
C CYS A 160 -0.62 -0.89 6.02
N MET A 161 -0.65 -0.30 7.20
CA MET A 161 -1.89 0.24 7.79
C MET A 161 -2.18 1.60 7.18
#